data_a67eb91fd1a4d905c5a4c3e98fe9ec46
#
_entry.id   a67eb91fd1a4d905c5a4c3e98fe9ec46
#
_cell.length_a   1.000
_cell.length_b   1.000
_cell.length_c   1.000
_cell.angle_alpha   90.00
_cell.angle_beta   90.00
_cell.angle_gamma   90.00
#
_symmetry.space_group_name_H-M   'P 1'
#
loop_
_entity.id
_entity.type
_entity.pdbx_description
1 polymer ?
#
loop_
_entity_poly.entity_id
_entity_poly.type
_entity_poly.pdbx_seq_one_letter_code
_entity_poly.pdbx_strand_id
1 'polypeptide(L)'
;MTRRIAVGALAVWAALAFAGPGWGQSALLRPRPARPSSTAPTPRPDAAAADGRSGPVTVDADQLENIQKEGLVVFTGNVVATQNSSTQWADRMEVYLDDKGDRIVRTVSTGDVRIITRDCRSGTAKRAEYYDAEQRVVLIGNARVWRDDNVVTGERITIYLAEDRSLVEGGQQERVKAVFYPKSQDEAAARPKPAAGQCS
;
A
#
# COMPACT_ATOMS: atom_id res chain seq x y z
N MET A 1 -48.86 -8.90 9.55
CA MET A 1 -48.60 -9.08 10.99
C MET A 1 -47.49 -8.11 11.35
N THR A 2 -47.72 -6.90 11.57
CA THR A 2 -48.06 -6.04 12.71
C THR A 2 -47.34 -6.34 14.00
N ARG A 3 -46.47 -5.42 14.42
CA ARG A 3 -46.25 -4.86 15.76
C ARG A 3 -45.04 -3.90 15.71
N ARG A 4 -45.15 -2.56 15.75
CA ARG A 4 -45.53 -1.57 16.79
C ARG A 4 -44.65 -1.66 18.03
N ILE A 5 -43.88 -0.63 18.30
CA ILE A 5 -43.97 0.63 19.08
C ILE A 5 -43.27 0.47 20.44
N ALA A 6 -42.46 1.46 20.83
CA ALA A 6 -42.42 2.29 22.04
C ALA A 6 -41.10 3.11 22.04
N VAL A 7 -41.01 4.35 21.97
CA VAL A 7 -41.40 5.62 22.67
C VAL A 7 -41.24 5.56 24.20
N GLY A 8 -40.42 6.45 24.71
CA GLY A 8 -40.30 6.80 26.13
C GLY A 8 -38.99 7.60 26.32
N ALA A 9 -38.98 8.84 26.37
CA ALA A 9 -39.46 9.91 27.25
C ALA A 9 -38.39 10.39 28.26
N LEU A 10 -38.02 11.63 28.05
CA LEU A 10 -37.57 12.73 28.93
C LEU A 10 -37.42 12.47 30.44
N ALA A 11 -36.31 12.99 30.97
CA ALA A 11 -36.33 13.63 32.31
C ALA A 11 -35.25 14.73 32.40
N VAL A 12 -35.74 15.94 32.47
CA VAL A 12 -35.08 17.19 32.89
C VAL A 12 -35.01 17.21 34.40
N TRP A 13 -33.87 17.58 35.01
CA TRP A 13 -33.83 18.17 36.34
C TRP A 13 -32.85 19.32 36.38
N ALA A 14 -33.40 20.42 36.82
CA ALA A 14 -32.80 21.74 36.98
C ALA A 14 -32.28 21.97 38.41
N ALA A 15 -31.30 22.85 38.47
CA ALA A 15 -31.01 23.86 39.52
C ALA A 15 -30.66 23.45 40.96
N LEU A 16 -29.59 24.02 41.47
CA LEU A 16 -29.69 25.03 42.52
C LEU A 16 -28.33 25.65 42.82
N ALA A 17 -28.34 26.98 42.80
CA ALA A 17 -27.27 27.87 43.20
C ALA A 17 -27.09 27.88 44.73
N PHE A 18 -25.85 28.02 45.18
CA PHE A 18 -25.57 28.57 46.52
C PHE A 18 -24.41 29.56 46.41
N ALA A 19 -24.76 30.83 46.65
CA ALA A 19 -23.85 31.91 46.91
C ALA A 19 -23.50 31.92 48.41
N GLY A 20 -22.24 32.10 48.73
CA GLY A 20 -21.77 32.41 50.09
C GLY A 20 -20.53 33.29 50.05
N PRO A 21 -20.50 34.43 50.75
CA PRO A 21 -19.36 35.35 50.76
C PRO A 21 -18.43 35.03 51.94
N GLY A 22 -17.14 35.19 51.74
CA GLY A 22 -16.22 35.00 52.86
C GLY A 22 -14.76 35.35 52.55
N TRP A 23 -14.39 36.60 52.73
CA TRP A 23 -13.22 37.13 53.46
C TRP A 23 -11.81 36.68 53.01
N GLY A 24 -11.05 37.67 52.64
CA GLY A 24 -9.66 37.70 52.28
C GLY A 24 -8.66 37.10 53.27
N GLN A 25 -7.61 36.58 52.69
CA GLN A 25 -6.30 36.53 53.34
C GLN A 25 -5.21 36.66 52.27
N SER A 26 -4.40 37.72 52.45
CA SER A 26 -3.13 37.93 51.79
C SER A 26 -2.20 36.78 52.15
N ALA A 27 -1.78 35.96 51.20
CA ALA A 27 -0.73 34.98 51.37
C ALA A 27 0.32 35.18 50.26
N LEU A 28 1.40 35.79 50.68
CA LEU A 28 2.79 35.59 50.31
C LEU A 28 3.04 34.82 48.98
N LEU A 29 3.69 35.51 48.08
CA LEU A 29 4.32 34.95 46.87
C LEU A 29 5.22 33.76 47.22
N ARG A 30 4.71 32.55 46.98
CA ARG A 30 5.57 31.37 46.85
C ARG A 30 5.98 31.24 45.41
N PRO A 31 7.27 31.03 45.11
CA PRO A 31 7.69 30.76 43.74
C PRO A 31 7.01 29.45 43.28
N ARG A 32 6.30 29.54 42.16
CA ARG A 32 5.64 28.41 41.48
C ARG A 32 6.73 27.47 40.99
N PRO A 33 6.74 26.19 41.39
CA PRO A 33 7.65 25.22 40.80
C PRO A 33 7.38 25.17 39.29
N ALA A 34 8.42 25.24 38.51
CA ALA A 34 8.38 25.10 37.05
C ALA A 34 7.63 23.82 36.71
N ARG A 35 6.54 23.97 35.97
CA ARG A 35 5.82 22.83 35.37
C ARG A 35 6.81 22.08 34.49
N PRO A 36 7.01 20.78 34.63
CA PRO A 36 7.81 20.03 33.69
C PRO A 36 7.14 20.20 32.32
N SER A 37 7.94 20.62 31.34
CA SER A 37 7.53 20.70 29.94
C SER A 37 6.89 19.39 29.54
N SER A 38 5.61 19.44 29.23
CA SER A 38 4.89 18.36 28.58
C SER A 38 5.64 18.04 27.29
N THR A 39 6.49 17.04 27.33
CA THR A 39 7.03 16.41 26.15
C THR A 39 5.83 15.94 25.35
N ALA A 40 5.58 16.58 24.21
CA ALA A 40 4.58 16.12 23.26
C ALA A 40 4.86 14.65 23.00
N PRO A 41 3.84 13.79 23.00
CA PRO A 41 4.06 12.40 22.63
C PRO A 41 4.62 12.39 21.21
N THR A 42 5.85 11.90 21.07
CA THR A 42 6.41 11.53 19.78
C THR A 42 5.38 10.64 19.11
N PRO A 43 4.97 10.90 17.86
CA PRO A 43 4.10 10.00 17.13
C PRO A 43 4.78 8.63 17.16
N ARG A 44 4.17 7.69 17.87
CA ARG A 44 4.60 6.30 17.84
C ARG A 44 4.37 5.85 16.39
N PRO A 45 5.37 5.32 15.67
CA PRO A 45 5.12 4.71 14.37
C PRO A 45 4.05 3.66 14.63
N ASP A 46 2.88 3.86 14.02
CA ASP A 46 1.75 2.96 14.18
C ASP A 46 2.20 1.55 13.84
N ALA A 47 1.89 0.64 14.73
CA ALA A 47 2.11 -0.79 14.60
C ALA A 47 1.14 -1.41 13.54
N ALA A 48 1.02 -0.77 12.37
CA ALA A 48 0.24 -1.24 11.22
C ALA A 48 1.10 -2.01 10.20
N ALA A 49 2.26 -2.53 10.61
CA ALA A 49 3.17 -3.27 9.72
C ALA A 49 3.07 -4.78 9.91
N ALA A 50 1.86 -5.33 10.08
CA ALA A 50 1.70 -6.78 10.20
C ALA A 50 1.43 -7.49 8.86
N ASP A 51 1.00 -6.75 7.82
CA ASP A 51 0.86 -7.28 6.46
C ASP A 51 1.79 -6.49 5.54
N GLY A 52 2.72 -7.17 4.86
CA GLY A 52 3.69 -6.54 3.94
C GLY A 52 3.05 -5.79 2.74
N ARG A 53 1.73 -5.56 2.79
CA ARG A 53 0.89 -4.89 1.81
C ARG A 53 0.27 -3.59 2.30
N SER A 54 0.41 -3.26 3.60
CA SER A 54 -0.31 -2.15 4.25
C SER A 54 0.48 -0.83 4.28
N GLY A 55 1.63 -0.73 3.63
CA GLY A 55 2.40 0.50 3.57
C GLY A 55 1.80 1.53 2.60
N PRO A 56 2.11 2.82 2.78
CA PRO A 56 1.68 3.86 1.85
C PRO A 56 2.24 3.59 0.45
N VAL A 57 1.44 3.90 -0.56
CA VAL A 57 1.87 3.95 -1.95
C VAL A 57 2.27 5.39 -2.25
N THR A 58 3.51 5.59 -2.69
CA THR A 58 3.99 6.88 -3.19
C THR A 58 4.12 6.79 -4.70
N VAL A 59 3.60 7.77 -5.42
CA VAL A 59 3.70 7.85 -6.89
C VAL A 59 4.26 9.21 -7.27
N ASP A 60 5.36 9.20 -8.01
CA ASP A 60 5.97 10.37 -8.65
C ASP A 60 5.68 10.30 -10.15
N ALA A 61 5.33 11.42 -10.76
CA ALA A 61 5.03 11.52 -12.19
C ALA A 61 5.14 12.98 -12.67
N ASP A 62 5.25 13.19 -13.98
CA ASP A 62 5.27 14.54 -14.54
C ASP A 62 3.91 15.23 -14.44
N GLN A 63 2.81 14.46 -14.50
CA GLN A 63 1.44 14.97 -14.45
C GLN A 63 0.51 14.02 -13.70
N LEU A 64 -0.43 14.61 -12.94
CA LEU A 64 -1.52 13.90 -12.25
C LEU A 64 -2.86 14.51 -12.66
N GLU A 65 -3.83 13.67 -13.01
CA GLU A 65 -5.23 14.02 -13.22
C GLU A 65 -6.11 13.19 -12.27
N ASN A 66 -7.00 13.85 -11.55
CA ASN A 66 -7.95 13.20 -10.65
C ASN A 66 -9.38 13.36 -11.16
N ILE A 67 -10.00 12.27 -11.58
CA ILE A 67 -11.36 12.20 -12.11
C ILE A 67 -12.28 11.63 -11.02
N GLN A 68 -12.64 12.47 -10.04
CA GLN A 68 -13.39 12.05 -8.85
C GLN A 68 -14.70 11.33 -9.16
N LYS A 69 -15.42 11.72 -10.22
CA LYS A 69 -16.70 11.08 -10.60
C LYS A 69 -16.53 9.63 -11.02
N GLU A 70 -15.35 9.25 -11.47
CA GLU A 70 -15.02 7.90 -11.94
C GLU A 70 -14.20 7.11 -10.92
N GLY A 71 -13.84 7.73 -9.79
CA GLY A 71 -12.92 7.13 -8.84
C GLY A 71 -11.55 6.82 -9.45
N LEU A 72 -11.09 7.65 -10.40
CA LEU A 72 -9.91 7.39 -11.21
C LEU A 72 -8.86 8.47 -11.01
N VAL A 73 -7.64 8.05 -10.70
CA VAL A 73 -6.45 8.91 -10.68
C VAL A 73 -5.49 8.45 -11.76
N VAL A 74 -5.07 9.38 -12.61
CA VAL A 74 -4.17 9.10 -13.75
C VAL A 74 -2.87 9.84 -13.56
N PHE A 75 -1.77 9.09 -13.60
CA PHE A 75 -0.41 9.61 -13.61
C PHE A 75 0.17 9.43 -15.02
N THR A 76 0.87 10.44 -15.52
CA THR A 76 1.43 10.42 -16.88
C THR A 76 2.84 11.00 -16.87
N GLY A 77 3.74 10.35 -17.56
CA GLY A 77 5.14 10.74 -17.77
C GLY A 77 6.05 10.33 -16.61
N ASN A 78 7.08 9.57 -16.89
CA ASN A 78 8.12 9.13 -15.96
C ASN A 78 7.58 8.61 -14.62
N VAL A 79 6.51 7.81 -14.68
CA VAL A 79 5.81 7.36 -13.47
C VAL A 79 6.69 6.40 -12.68
N VAL A 80 6.87 6.70 -11.39
CA VAL A 80 7.56 5.85 -10.41
C VAL A 80 6.65 5.63 -9.22
N ALA A 81 6.18 4.41 -9.02
CA ALA A 81 5.39 4.02 -7.86
C ALA A 81 6.21 3.17 -6.90
N THR A 82 6.19 3.53 -5.62
CA THR A 82 6.94 2.83 -4.57
C THR A 82 6.01 2.41 -3.44
N GLN A 83 6.11 1.16 -3.03
CA GLN A 83 5.40 0.62 -1.87
C GLN A 83 6.25 -0.47 -1.20
N ASN A 84 6.50 -0.35 0.12
CA ASN A 84 7.20 -1.38 0.91
C ASN A 84 8.52 -1.88 0.28
N SER A 85 9.35 -0.97 -0.23
CA SER A 85 10.60 -1.30 -0.95
C SER A 85 10.39 -2.06 -2.27
N SER A 86 9.19 -2.10 -2.80
CA SER A 86 8.92 -2.49 -4.19
C SER A 86 8.77 -1.22 -5.02
N THR A 87 9.33 -1.21 -6.23
CA THR A 87 9.28 -0.05 -7.12
C THR A 87 8.78 -0.49 -8.49
N GLN A 88 7.91 0.31 -9.05
CA GLN A 88 7.38 0.13 -10.40
C GLN A 88 7.58 1.39 -11.22
N TRP A 89 8.04 1.24 -12.45
CA TRP A 89 8.19 2.30 -13.46
C TRP A 89 7.21 2.06 -14.59
N ALA A 90 6.70 3.14 -15.18
CA ALA A 90 5.80 3.11 -16.34
C ALA A 90 5.75 4.49 -17.01
N ASP A 91 5.22 4.57 -18.24
CA ASP A 91 4.94 5.85 -18.87
C ASP A 91 3.62 6.45 -18.38
N ARG A 92 2.65 5.60 -18.02
CA ARG A 92 1.34 5.97 -17.53
C ARG A 92 0.85 4.96 -16.50
N MET A 93 0.20 5.46 -15.45
CA MET A 93 -0.45 4.65 -14.42
C MET A 93 -1.87 5.17 -14.14
N GLU A 94 -2.83 4.28 -14.15
CA GLU A 94 -4.22 4.52 -13.79
C GLU A 94 -4.51 3.79 -12.48
N VAL A 95 -5.00 4.52 -11.49
CA VAL A 95 -5.36 3.99 -10.17
C VAL A 95 -6.86 4.13 -10.00
N TYR A 96 -7.55 3.01 -9.91
CA TYR A 96 -8.99 2.93 -9.70
C TYR A 96 -9.28 2.76 -8.21
N LEU A 97 -10.10 3.65 -7.67
CA LEU A 97 -10.53 3.66 -6.29
C LEU A 97 -11.92 3.03 -6.15
N ASP A 98 -12.26 2.61 -4.95
CA ASP A 98 -13.61 2.15 -4.65
C ASP A 98 -14.63 3.32 -4.67
N ASP A 99 -15.92 3.01 -4.55
CA ASP A 99 -17.02 4.02 -4.59
C ASP A 99 -16.88 5.10 -3.51
N LYS A 100 -16.12 4.86 -2.45
CA LYS A 100 -15.85 5.82 -1.37
C LYS A 100 -14.61 6.65 -1.64
N GLY A 101 -13.75 6.23 -2.56
CA GLY A 101 -12.47 6.86 -2.84
C GLY A 101 -11.37 6.54 -1.82
N ASP A 102 -11.58 5.55 -0.94
CA ASP A 102 -10.70 5.26 0.18
C ASP A 102 -9.69 4.14 -0.12
N ARG A 103 -9.98 3.25 -1.05
CA ARG A 103 -9.15 2.08 -1.34
C ARG A 103 -8.85 1.93 -2.82
N ILE A 104 -7.63 1.52 -3.12
CA ILE A 104 -7.24 1.13 -4.47
C ILE A 104 -7.82 -0.27 -4.74
N VAL A 105 -8.67 -0.38 -5.78
CA VAL A 105 -9.27 -1.65 -6.20
C VAL A 105 -8.55 -2.26 -7.40
N ARG A 106 -7.95 -1.41 -8.23
CA ARG A 106 -7.21 -1.84 -9.42
C ARG A 106 -6.17 -0.79 -9.78
N THR A 107 -5.03 -1.24 -10.30
CA THR A 107 -4.03 -0.35 -10.91
C THR A 107 -3.67 -0.89 -12.29
N VAL A 108 -3.54 0.01 -13.27
CA VAL A 108 -3.14 -0.32 -14.63
C VAL A 108 -1.96 0.56 -15.02
N SER A 109 -0.85 -0.06 -15.35
CA SER A 109 0.36 0.62 -15.82
C SER A 109 0.65 0.24 -17.26
N THR A 110 1.03 1.21 -18.07
CA THR A 110 1.31 1.03 -19.50
C THR A 110 2.58 1.75 -19.91
N GLY A 111 3.22 1.24 -20.97
CA GLY A 111 4.48 1.75 -21.53
C GLY A 111 5.68 1.31 -20.72
N ASP A 112 6.56 0.51 -21.29
CA ASP A 112 7.83 0.02 -20.72
C ASP A 112 7.81 -0.27 -19.21
N VAL A 113 6.78 -1.02 -18.78
CA VAL A 113 6.57 -1.33 -17.37
C VAL A 113 7.70 -2.19 -16.85
N ARG A 114 8.34 -1.73 -15.78
CA ARG A 114 9.34 -2.46 -15.01
C ARG A 114 8.94 -2.50 -13.55
N ILE A 115 9.06 -3.66 -12.93
CA ILE A 115 8.73 -3.87 -11.51
C ILE A 115 9.93 -4.54 -10.84
N ILE A 116 10.30 -4.04 -9.66
CA ILE A 116 11.25 -4.71 -8.76
C ILE A 116 10.57 -4.85 -7.41
N THR A 117 10.50 -6.06 -6.89
CA THR A 117 9.88 -6.36 -5.60
C THR A 117 10.93 -6.41 -4.48
N ARG A 118 10.48 -6.28 -3.24
CA ARG A 118 11.33 -6.32 -2.04
C ARG A 118 12.18 -7.61 -1.93
N ASP A 119 11.71 -8.71 -2.47
CA ASP A 119 12.38 -10.01 -2.51
C ASP A 119 13.26 -10.21 -3.76
N CYS A 120 13.62 -9.09 -4.42
CA CYS A 120 14.48 -9.03 -5.60
C CYS A 120 13.97 -9.84 -6.81
N ARG A 121 12.66 -10.06 -6.90
CA ARG A 121 12.06 -10.47 -8.15
C ARG A 121 11.91 -9.25 -9.05
N SER A 122 12.17 -9.39 -10.32
CA SER A 122 11.95 -8.33 -11.29
C SER A 122 11.04 -8.80 -12.41
N GLY A 123 10.29 -7.86 -12.98
CA GLY A 123 9.39 -8.12 -14.09
C GLY A 123 9.38 -6.97 -15.08
N THR A 124 9.18 -7.29 -16.36
CA THR A 124 8.95 -6.29 -17.42
C THR A 124 7.77 -6.71 -18.27
N ALA A 125 7.05 -5.73 -18.81
CA ALA A 125 5.94 -5.94 -19.73
C ALA A 125 5.57 -4.62 -20.43
N LYS A 126 4.76 -4.67 -21.48
CA LYS A 126 4.15 -3.46 -22.06
C LYS A 126 3.03 -2.91 -21.19
N ARG A 127 2.37 -3.77 -20.44
CA ARG A 127 1.26 -3.42 -19.55
C ARG A 127 1.29 -4.30 -18.31
N ALA A 128 1.02 -3.72 -17.14
CA ALA A 128 0.81 -4.44 -15.91
C ALA A 128 -0.52 -4.03 -15.28
N GLU A 129 -1.25 -4.99 -14.76
CA GLU A 129 -2.51 -4.78 -14.06
C GLU A 129 -2.44 -5.44 -12.68
N TYR A 130 -2.86 -4.72 -11.66
CA TYR A 130 -3.03 -5.24 -10.31
C TYR A 130 -4.49 -5.21 -9.91
N TYR A 131 -4.98 -6.28 -9.32
CA TYR A 131 -6.34 -6.43 -8.80
C TYR A 131 -6.27 -6.74 -7.32
N ASP A 132 -6.74 -5.81 -6.49
CA ASP A 132 -6.59 -5.91 -5.04
C ASP A 132 -7.44 -7.05 -4.44
N ALA A 133 -8.69 -7.15 -4.80
CA ALA A 133 -9.60 -8.18 -4.28
C ALA A 133 -9.11 -9.61 -4.57
N GLU A 134 -8.47 -9.80 -5.72
CA GLU A 134 -7.97 -11.10 -6.17
C GLU A 134 -6.51 -11.32 -5.80
N GLN A 135 -5.84 -10.29 -5.26
CA GLN A 135 -4.40 -10.29 -4.99
C GLN A 135 -3.60 -10.84 -6.19
N ARG A 136 -3.91 -10.29 -7.37
CA ARG A 136 -3.44 -10.79 -8.65
C ARG A 136 -2.73 -9.69 -9.45
N VAL A 137 -1.55 -10.01 -9.95
CA VAL A 137 -0.81 -9.19 -10.92
C VAL A 137 -0.85 -9.87 -12.29
N VAL A 138 -1.13 -9.11 -13.35
CA VAL A 138 -1.09 -9.58 -14.74
C VAL A 138 -0.11 -8.72 -15.52
N LEU A 139 0.91 -9.34 -16.06
CA LEU A 139 1.87 -8.74 -16.99
C LEU A 139 1.50 -9.13 -18.41
N ILE A 140 1.41 -8.18 -19.34
CA ILE A 140 0.91 -8.37 -20.69
C ILE A 140 1.88 -7.71 -21.69
N GLY A 141 2.17 -8.42 -22.77
CA GLY A 141 3.00 -7.96 -23.87
C GLY A 141 4.49 -8.15 -23.61
N ASN A 142 5.09 -9.16 -24.20
CA ASN A 142 6.48 -9.55 -23.99
C ASN A 142 6.85 -9.64 -22.51
N ALA A 143 5.95 -10.24 -21.72
CA ALA A 143 6.11 -10.33 -20.28
C ALA A 143 7.32 -11.21 -19.92
N ARG A 144 8.16 -10.71 -19.02
CA ARG A 144 9.32 -11.42 -18.50
C ARG A 144 9.36 -11.27 -16.98
N VAL A 145 9.67 -12.36 -16.28
CA VAL A 145 9.87 -12.35 -14.83
C VAL A 145 11.18 -13.05 -14.51
N TRP A 146 11.97 -12.41 -13.67
CA TRP A 146 13.24 -12.95 -13.15
C TRP A 146 13.10 -13.21 -11.66
N ARG A 147 13.66 -14.31 -11.26
CA ARG A 147 13.89 -14.65 -9.86
C ARG A 147 15.27 -15.28 -9.73
N ASP A 148 16.20 -14.57 -9.08
CA ASP A 148 17.62 -14.91 -9.09
C ASP A 148 18.14 -14.99 -10.56
N ASP A 149 18.72 -16.14 -10.93
CA ASP A 149 19.20 -16.40 -12.29
C ASP A 149 18.13 -16.97 -13.22
N ASN A 150 16.96 -17.34 -12.67
CA ASN A 150 15.88 -17.94 -13.45
C ASN A 150 15.05 -16.88 -14.17
N VAL A 151 14.66 -17.17 -15.41
CA VAL A 151 13.81 -16.29 -16.21
C VAL A 151 12.66 -17.05 -16.85
N VAL A 152 11.48 -16.45 -16.82
CA VAL A 152 10.30 -16.95 -17.53
C VAL A 152 9.79 -15.85 -18.44
N THR A 153 9.49 -16.19 -19.68
CA THR A 153 9.00 -15.28 -20.73
C THR A 153 7.73 -15.82 -21.35
N GLY A 154 6.77 -14.95 -21.61
CA GLY A 154 5.52 -15.26 -22.29
C GLY A 154 4.82 -13.99 -22.77
N GLU A 155 3.73 -14.12 -23.48
CA GLU A 155 2.89 -12.98 -23.84
C GLU A 155 2.11 -12.44 -22.66
N ARG A 156 1.67 -13.36 -21.76
CA ARG A 156 0.97 -13.01 -20.54
C ARG A 156 1.53 -13.81 -19.36
N ILE A 157 1.77 -13.15 -18.25
CA ILE A 157 2.13 -13.77 -16.97
C ILE A 157 1.16 -13.30 -15.91
N THR A 158 0.41 -14.22 -15.32
CA THR A 158 -0.52 -13.97 -14.23
C THR A 158 0.07 -14.51 -12.94
N ILE A 159 0.20 -13.66 -11.92
CA ILE A 159 0.77 -14.02 -10.62
C ILE A 159 -0.32 -13.86 -9.57
N TYR A 160 -0.65 -14.94 -8.88
CA TYR A 160 -1.58 -14.98 -7.75
C TYR A 160 -0.78 -14.89 -6.46
N LEU A 161 -0.76 -13.72 -5.85
CA LEU A 161 0.11 -13.41 -4.69
C LEU A 161 -0.29 -14.19 -3.44
N ALA A 162 -1.59 -14.44 -3.25
CA ALA A 162 -2.11 -15.20 -2.11
C ALA A 162 -1.82 -16.71 -2.21
N GLU A 163 -1.69 -17.22 -3.45
CA GLU A 163 -1.50 -18.65 -3.72
C GLU A 163 -0.03 -19.01 -4.01
N ASP A 164 0.87 -18.01 -4.07
CA ASP A 164 2.26 -18.15 -4.56
C ASP A 164 2.35 -18.93 -5.89
N ARG A 165 1.36 -18.71 -6.75
CA ARG A 165 1.17 -19.40 -8.03
C ARG A 165 1.33 -18.41 -9.19
N SER A 166 1.98 -18.85 -10.26
CA SER A 166 2.03 -18.11 -11.51
C SER A 166 1.61 -18.96 -12.69
N LEU A 167 0.87 -18.35 -13.62
CA LEU A 167 0.48 -18.93 -14.90
C LEU A 167 1.15 -18.10 -16.00
N VAL A 168 1.77 -18.78 -16.95
CA VAL A 168 2.43 -18.15 -18.10
C VAL A 168 1.79 -18.67 -19.38
N GLU A 169 1.39 -17.74 -20.23
CA GLU A 169 0.73 -18.02 -21.50
C GLU A 169 1.56 -17.46 -22.64
N GLY A 170 1.71 -18.24 -23.70
CA GLY A 170 2.34 -17.82 -24.94
C GLY A 170 1.38 -16.98 -25.80
N GLY A 171 1.91 -16.23 -26.75
CA GLY A 171 1.15 -15.54 -27.77
C GLY A 171 0.80 -16.47 -28.96
N GLN A 172 0.15 -15.88 -29.97
CA GLN A 172 -0.22 -16.65 -31.16
C GLN A 172 0.98 -17.19 -31.95
N GLN A 173 2.14 -16.52 -31.87
CA GLN A 173 3.37 -16.89 -32.58
C GLN A 173 4.54 -17.16 -31.65
N GLU A 174 4.42 -16.88 -30.36
CA GLU A 174 5.49 -17.07 -29.40
C GLU A 174 5.08 -18.08 -28.31
N ARG A 175 5.96 -19.06 -28.10
CA ARG A 175 5.79 -20.06 -27.04
C ARG A 175 6.34 -19.52 -25.74
N VAL A 176 5.81 -20.01 -24.62
CA VAL A 176 6.41 -19.80 -23.30
C VAL A 176 7.83 -20.34 -23.29
N LYS A 177 8.76 -19.56 -22.75
CA LYS A 177 10.15 -19.94 -22.54
C LYS A 177 10.50 -19.78 -21.07
N ALA A 178 11.07 -20.82 -20.48
CA ALA A 178 11.59 -20.78 -19.13
C ALA A 178 13.04 -21.29 -19.16
N VAL A 179 13.92 -20.58 -18.45
CA VAL A 179 15.32 -20.95 -18.25
C VAL A 179 15.54 -21.08 -16.74
N PHE A 180 15.98 -22.24 -16.31
CA PHE A 180 16.27 -22.54 -14.92
C PHE A 180 17.72 -22.92 -14.77
N TYR A 181 18.38 -22.34 -13.78
CA TYR A 181 19.74 -22.69 -13.40
C TYR A 181 19.67 -23.49 -12.10
N PRO A 182 19.90 -24.83 -12.15
CA PRO A 182 19.96 -25.63 -10.94
C PRO A 182 21.12 -25.15 -10.07
N LYS A 183 20.86 -24.80 -8.82
CA LYS A 183 21.88 -24.48 -7.83
C LYS A 183 22.35 -25.76 -7.18
N SER A 184 23.67 -25.99 -7.08
CA SER A 184 24.23 -27.03 -6.23
C SER A 184 23.95 -26.73 -4.76
N GLN A 185 23.80 -27.76 -3.92
CA GLN A 185 23.51 -27.57 -2.49
C GLN A 185 24.55 -26.70 -1.79
N ASP A 186 25.79 -26.74 -2.24
CA ASP A 186 26.91 -25.95 -1.70
C ASP A 186 26.81 -24.47 -2.02
N GLU A 187 26.29 -24.09 -3.22
CA GLU A 187 26.06 -22.69 -3.59
C GLU A 187 24.85 -22.08 -2.88
N ALA A 188 23.82 -22.87 -2.59
CA ALA A 188 22.63 -22.42 -1.88
C ALA A 188 22.96 -22.04 -0.42
N ALA A 189 23.96 -22.67 0.18
CA ALA A 189 24.43 -22.38 1.54
C ALA A 189 25.41 -21.21 1.63
N ALA A 190 26.10 -20.85 0.54
CA ALA A 190 27.16 -19.84 0.52
C ALA A 190 26.69 -18.42 0.17
N ARG A 191 25.50 -18.24 -0.38
CA ARG A 191 24.97 -16.89 -0.68
C ARG A 191 24.22 -16.31 0.51
N PRO A 192 24.69 -15.18 1.10
CA PRO A 192 23.89 -14.46 2.07
C PRO A 192 22.58 -14.03 1.39
N LYS A 193 21.43 -14.26 2.04
CA LYS A 193 20.16 -13.70 1.60
C LYS A 193 20.35 -12.19 1.47
N PRO A 194 20.04 -11.58 0.30
CA PRO A 194 20.11 -10.13 0.18
C PRO A 194 19.23 -9.52 1.27
N ALA A 195 19.76 -8.50 1.95
CA ALA A 195 18.98 -7.74 2.91
C ALA A 195 17.77 -7.14 2.18
N ALA A 196 16.59 -7.25 2.80
CA ALA A 196 15.36 -6.74 2.22
C ALA A 196 15.55 -5.28 1.76
N GLY A 197 15.39 -5.02 0.46
CA GLY A 197 15.50 -3.68 -0.13
C GLY A 197 16.83 -3.38 -0.87
N GLN A 198 17.78 -4.30 -0.93
CA GLN A 198 19.00 -4.16 -1.73
C GLN A 198 18.97 -5.14 -2.89
N CYS A 199 18.24 -4.76 -3.94
CA CYS A 199 18.29 -5.44 -5.22
C CYS A 199 19.26 -4.69 -6.14
N SER A 200 20.38 -5.31 -6.50
CA SER A 200 21.37 -4.79 -7.47
C SER A 200 21.04 -5.27 -8.89
#